data_2a7fbf1724e4e26b817bf0ecb7aba3cb
#
_entry.id   2a7fbf1724e4e26b817bf0ecb7aba3cb
#
_cell.length_a   1.000
_cell.length_b   1.000
_cell.length_c   1.000
_cell.angle_alpha   90.00
_cell.angle_beta   90.00
_cell.angle_gamma   90.00
#
_symmetry.space_group_name_H-M   'P 1'
#
loop_
_entity.id
_entity.type
_entity.pdbx_description
1 polymer ?
#
loop_
_entity_poly.entity_id
_entity_poly.type
_entity_poly.pdbx_seq_one_letter_code
_entity_poly.pdbx_strand_id
1 'polypeptide(L)'
;ADGPSTQGGELALGKNLLVGYMPWDGYNFEDSIVISERLVKEDVLTSVHIAEHEIEARDTKLGEEEITRDIPNVAEEVLMDLDEMGIVRIGAEVSPGDYLVGKVTPKGETELTPEERLLRAIFGEKAREVRDTSLRVPHGERGKVIDVQILRRDDGADLPPGVNQKVRVYVAIQRKIQVGDKLSGRHGNKGVISKILPVEDMPYMEDGRPLDIMLSPLGVPSRMNLGQILETHLGLSLIHISEPTRPFNIS
;
A
#
# COMPACT_ATOMS: atom_id res chain seq x y z
N ALA A 1 -15.37 5.69 18.96
CA ALA A 1 -14.26 5.10 18.21
C ALA A 1 -13.72 6.15 17.25
N ASP A 2 -12.40 6.24 17.15
CA ASP A 2 -11.74 7.15 16.20
C ASP A 2 -11.99 6.69 14.77
N GLY A 3 -12.18 7.64 13.85
CA GLY A 3 -12.27 7.39 12.43
C GLY A 3 -10.89 7.35 11.76
N PRO A 4 -10.84 7.19 10.42
CA PRO A 4 -9.60 7.28 9.67
C PRO A 4 -8.89 8.62 9.92
N SER A 5 -7.57 8.59 10.08
CA SER A 5 -6.74 9.79 10.32
C SER A 5 -7.11 10.59 11.56
N THR A 6 -7.69 9.95 12.58
CA THR A 6 -7.98 10.55 13.89
C THR A 6 -7.35 9.72 15.00
N GLN A 7 -6.96 10.38 16.10
CA GLN A 7 -6.42 9.76 17.28
C GLN A 7 -6.88 10.53 18.54
N GLY A 8 -7.56 9.86 19.46
CA GLY A 8 -8.11 10.49 20.66
C GLY A 8 -9.14 11.60 20.39
N GLY A 9 -9.87 11.51 19.28
CA GLY A 9 -10.84 12.51 18.81
C GLY A 9 -10.23 13.72 18.10
N GLU A 10 -8.92 13.75 17.89
CA GLU A 10 -8.21 14.82 17.20
C GLU A 10 -7.75 14.36 15.81
N LEU A 11 -7.58 15.32 14.89
CA LEU A 11 -7.04 15.06 13.56
C LEU A 11 -5.57 14.63 13.67
N ALA A 12 -5.26 13.43 13.17
CA ALA A 12 -3.93 12.82 13.17
C ALA A 12 -3.45 12.52 11.75
N LEU A 13 -3.77 13.38 10.81
CA LEU A 13 -3.30 13.28 9.43
C LEU A 13 -1.91 13.91 9.31
N GLY A 14 -0.93 13.08 8.95
CA GLY A 14 0.46 13.52 8.81
C GLY A 14 1.22 13.65 10.14
N LYS A 15 2.33 14.37 10.09
CA LYS A 15 3.26 14.57 11.21
C LYS A 15 3.73 16.01 11.29
N ASN A 16 4.10 16.44 12.48
CA ASN A 16 4.79 17.72 12.68
C ASN A 16 6.27 17.52 12.34
N LEU A 17 6.79 18.34 11.44
CA LEU A 17 8.14 18.27 10.92
C LEU A 17 8.86 19.60 11.08
N LEU A 18 10.18 19.57 11.16
CA LEU A 18 10.99 20.78 11.21
C LEU A 18 11.17 21.32 9.78
N VAL A 19 10.57 22.47 9.49
CA VAL A 19 10.51 23.08 8.16
C VAL A 19 11.40 24.31 8.09
N GLY A 20 12.26 24.38 7.05
CA GLY A 20 13.02 25.57 6.70
C GLY A 20 12.49 26.23 5.43
N TYR A 21 12.30 27.55 5.46
CA TYR A 21 11.96 28.35 4.28
C TYR A 21 13.22 28.99 3.72
N MET A 22 13.81 28.36 2.73
CA MET A 22 15.05 28.83 2.08
C MET A 22 15.15 28.26 0.68
N PRO A 23 15.74 29.01 -0.30
CA PRO A 23 16.07 28.44 -1.60
C PRO A 23 17.19 27.43 -1.46
N TRP A 24 17.14 26.33 -2.22
CA TRP A 24 18.14 25.27 -2.18
C TRP A 24 18.49 24.78 -3.59
N ASP A 25 19.58 25.29 -4.15
CA ASP A 25 20.14 24.92 -5.46
C ASP A 25 19.11 24.76 -6.60
N GLY A 26 17.98 25.46 -6.50
CA GLY A 26 16.87 25.35 -7.45
C GLY A 26 15.98 24.13 -7.28
N TYR A 27 16.33 23.19 -6.41
CA TYR A 27 15.53 21.94 -6.20
C TYR A 27 14.17 22.19 -5.54
N ASN A 28 13.97 23.33 -4.91
CA ASN A 28 12.66 23.73 -4.35
C ASN A 28 12.03 24.91 -5.09
N PHE A 29 12.42 25.14 -6.35
CA PHE A 29 11.80 26.14 -7.21
C PHE A 29 10.35 25.76 -7.53
N GLU A 30 9.44 26.76 -7.52
CA GLU A 30 8.01 26.59 -7.84
C GLU A 30 7.37 25.39 -7.10
N ASP A 31 6.98 25.45 -5.91
CA ASP A 31 6.28 24.37 -5.18
C ASP A 31 6.99 23.02 -5.10
N SER A 32 8.24 22.95 -5.53
CA SER A 32 9.05 21.76 -5.32
C SER A 32 9.52 21.71 -3.87
N ILE A 33 9.59 20.51 -3.33
CA ILE A 33 9.92 20.23 -1.93
C ILE A 33 11.17 19.37 -1.88
N VAL A 34 12.13 19.76 -1.04
CA VAL A 34 13.27 18.92 -0.70
C VAL A 34 13.06 18.35 0.69
N ILE A 35 13.24 17.06 0.84
CA ILE A 35 13.05 16.36 2.13
C ILE A 35 14.32 15.64 2.56
N SER A 36 14.43 15.44 3.88
CA SER A 36 15.48 14.63 4.49
C SER A 36 15.22 13.13 4.32
N GLU A 37 16.27 12.37 4.06
CA GLU A 37 16.23 10.91 4.01
C GLU A 37 15.76 10.29 5.34
N ARG A 38 15.91 11.00 6.46
CA ARG A 38 15.37 10.59 7.76
C ARG A 38 13.90 10.23 7.69
N LEU A 39 13.09 11.02 6.94
CA LEU A 39 11.66 10.78 6.81
C LEU A 39 11.32 9.45 6.14
N VAL A 40 12.21 8.99 5.26
CA VAL A 40 12.07 7.69 4.56
C VAL A 40 12.58 6.54 5.43
N LYS A 41 13.74 6.74 6.10
CA LYS A 41 14.38 5.70 6.93
C LYS A 41 13.56 5.38 8.18
N GLU A 42 13.01 6.42 8.83
CA GLU A 42 12.22 6.29 10.06
C GLU A 42 10.72 6.08 9.80
N ASP A 43 10.31 5.87 8.56
CA ASP A 43 8.91 5.67 8.16
C ASP A 43 7.95 6.78 8.65
N VAL A 44 8.43 8.04 8.78
CA VAL A 44 7.67 9.15 9.38
C VAL A 44 6.41 9.48 8.58
N LEU A 45 6.52 9.49 7.24
CA LEU A 45 5.42 9.77 6.30
C LEU A 45 5.01 8.53 5.50
N THR A 46 5.37 7.36 5.97
CA THR A 46 4.96 6.09 5.37
C THR A 46 3.47 5.84 5.63
N SER A 47 2.75 5.45 4.62
CA SER A 47 1.32 5.12 4.70
C SER A 47 1.10 3.62 4.53
N VAL A 48 0.10 3.08 5.24
CA VAL A 48 -0.35 1.71 5.08
C VAL A 48 -1.71 1.72 4.39
N HIS A 49 -1.78 1.07 3.25
CA HIS A 49 -3.00 0.91 2.48
C HIS A 49 -3.46 -0.54 2.55
N ILE A 50 -4.74 -0.76 2.77
CA ILE A 50 -5.33 -2.10 2.75
C ILE A 50 -6.02 -2.26 1.40
N ALA A 51 -5.46 -3.13 0.55
CA ALA A 51 -6.06 -3.51 -0.72
C ALA A 51 -6.96 -4.73 -0.50
N GLU A 52 -8.17 -4.68 -1.03
CA GLU A 52 -9.11 -5.80 -1.03
C GLU A 52 -9.08 -6.46 -2.42
N HIS A 53 -8.78 -7.74 -2.45
CA HIS A 53 -8.81 -8.58 -3.63
C HIS A 53 -9.88 -9.62 -3.46
N GLU A 54 -10.82 -9.68 -4.38
CA GLU A 54 -11.91 -10.66 -4.32
C GLU A 54 -11.96 -11.56 -5.54
N ILE A 55 -12.37 -12.79 -5.32
CA ILE A 55 -12.63 -13.78 -6.35
C ILE A 55 -13.89 -14.57 -6.01
N GLU A 56 -14.63 -14.92 -7.04
CA GLU A 56 -15.85 -15.72 -6.92
C GLU A 56 -15.70 -17.01 -7.71
N ALA A 57 -16.16 -18.12 -7.12
CA ALA A 57 -16.36 -19.38 -7.83
C ALA A 57 -17.83 -19.50 -8.19
N ARG A 58 -18.10 -19.65 -9.49
CA ARG A 58 -19.44 -19.64 -10.08
C ARG A 58 -19.77 -20.96 -10.75
N ASP A 59 -21.06 -21.25 -10.84
CA ASP A 59 -21.54 -22.29 -11.72
C ASP A 59 -21.45 -21.82 -13.18
N THR A 60 -20.79 -22.60 -14.01
CA THR A 60 -20.72 -22.35 -15.44
C THR A 60 -21.46 -23.44 -16.22
N LYS A 61 -21.80 -23.18 -17.48
CA LYS A 61 -22.44 -24.18 -18.35
C LYS A 61 -21.59 -25.43 -18.58
N LEU A 62 -20.28 -25.34 -18.34
CA LEU A 62 -19.31 -26.41 -18.54
C LEU A 62 -18.97 -27.17 -17.24
N GLY A 63 -19.51 -26.73 -16.12
CA GLY A 63 -19.25 -27.25 -14.78
C GLY A 63 -19.02 -26.15 -13.77
N GLU A 64 -18.86 -26.51 -12.52
CA GLU A 64 -18.59 -25.59 -11.43
C GLU A 64 -17.12 -25.15 -11.43
N GLU A 65 -16.86 -23.87 -11.17
CA GLU A 65 -15.52 -23.38 -10.86
C GLU A 65 -15.14 -23.85 -9.45
N GLU A 66 -13.88 -24.24 -9.28
CA GLU A 66 -13.39 -24.77 -8.02
C GLU A 66 -12.21 -23.92 -7.50
N ILE A 67 -12.26 -23.57 -6.21
CA ILE A 67 -11.12 -22.99 -5.49
C ILE A 67 -10.29 -24.14 -4.95
N THR A 68 -9.05 -24.25 -5.44
CA THR A 68 -8.16 -25.37 -5.12
C THR A 68 -6.69 -24.98 -5.24
N ARG A 69 -5.84 -25.70 -4.50
CA ARG A 69 -4.39 -25.61 -4.64
C ARG A 69 -3.86 -26.39 -5.87
N ASP A 70 -4.63 -27.35 -6.37
CA ASP A 70 -4.22 -28.20 -7.48
C ASP A 70 -4.43 -27.48 -8.82
N ILE A 71 -3.47 -26.63 -9.19
CA ILE A 71 -3.48 -25.81 -10.39
C ILE A 71 -2.57 -26.48 -11.45
N PRO A 72 -3.06 -26.73 -12.66
CA PRO A 72 -2.27 -27.37 -13.69
C PRO A 72 -1.10 -26.48 -14.15
N ASN A 73 0.05 -27.12 -14.43
CA ASN A 73 1.26 -26.49 -14.98
C ASN A 73 1.88 -25.39 -14.09
N VAL A 74 1.69 -25.47 -12.77
CA VAL A 74 2.30 -24.56 -11.79
C VAL A 74 3.21 -25.37 -10.87
N ALA A 75 4.43 -24.87 -10.64
CA ALA A 75 5.38 -25.51 -9.74
C ALA A 75 4.91 -25.35 -8.28
N GLU A 76 5.13 -26.38 -7.47
CA GLU A 76 4.68 -26.40 -6.08
C GLU A 76 5.31 -25.30 -5.21
N GLU A 77 6.53 -24.87 -5.59
CA GLU A 77 7.25 -23.77 -4.95
C GLU A 77 6.51 -22.43 -5.03
N VAL A 78 5.77 -22.20 -6.13
CA VAL A 78 4.96 -20.98 -6.35
C VAL A 78 3.69 -21.00 -5.50
N LEU A 79 3.25 -22.17 -5.09
CA LEU A 79 2.04 -22.40 -4.31
C LEU A 79 2.30 -22.60 -2.82
N MET A 80 3.54 -22.39 -2.35
CA MET A 80 3.92 -22.67 -0.95
C MET A 80 3.18 -21.83 0.08
N ASP A 81 2.73 -20.63 -0.29
CA ASP A 81 1.96 -19.74 0.58
C ASP A 81 0.46 -19.98 0.55
N LEU A 82 -0.01 -20.89 -0.29
CA LEU A 82 -1.40 -21.34 -0.28
C LEU A 82 -1.59 -22.49 0.71
N ASP A 83 -2.73 -22.47 1.39
CA ASP A 83 -3.20 -23.56 2.24
C ASP A 83 -3.72 -24.76 1.40
N GLU A 84 -4.21 -25.80 2.07
CA GLU A 84 -4.81 -26.99 1.41
C GLU A 84 -6.05 -26.67 0.59
N MET A 85 -6.73 -25.57 0.91
CA MET A 85 -7.91 -25.09 0.18
C MET A 85 -7.56 -24.18 -1.00
N GLY A 86 -6.26 -23.92 -1.25
CA GLY A 86 -5.83 -23.05 -2.32
C GLY A 86 -5.92 -21.55 -2.01
N ILE A 87 -5.96 -21.18 -0.74
CA ILE A 87 -6.08 -19.79 -0.29
C ILE A 87 -4.79 -19.38 0.43
N VAL A 88 -4.34 -18.15 0.17
CA VAL A 88 -3.10 -17.63 0.78
C VAL A 88 -3.23 -17.54 2.31
N ARG A 89 -2.13 -17.87 3.02
CA ARG A 89 -2.06 -17.82 4.48
C ARG A 89 -2.04 -16.38 4.99
N ILE A 90 -2.72 -16.12 6.09
CA ILE A 90 -2.60 -14.86 6.83
C ILE A 90 -1.14 -14.72 7.31
N GLY A 91 -0.57 -13.54 7.08
CA GLY A 91 0.82 -13.24 7.41
C GLY A 91 1.83 -13.51 6.29
N ALA A 92 1.42 -14.10 5.16
CA ALA A 92 2.28 -14.28 4.00
C ALA A 92 2.69 -12.93 3.39
N GLU A 93 3.94 -12.83 2.97
CA GLU A 93 4.43 -11.70 2.16
C GLU A 93 4.21 -12.02 0.70
N VAL A 94 3.49 -11.15 0.01
CA VAL A 94 3.11 -11.33 -1.40
C VAL A 94 3.72 -10.25 -2.28
N SER A 95 4.14 -10.67 -3.46
CA SER A 95 4.75 -9.86 -4.50
C SER A 95 3.93 -9.91 -5.80
N PRO A 96 4.14 -8.99 -6.76
CA PRO A 96 3.42 -9.01 -8.02
C PRO A 96 3.50 -10.35 -8.73
N GLY A 97 2.35 -10.91 -9.08
CA GLY A 97 2.24 -12.20 -9.76
C GLY A 97 2.06 -13.42 -8.84
N ASP A 98 2.27 -13.28 -7.53
CA ASP A 98 2.03 -14.36 -6.58
C ASP A 98 0.54 -14.71 -6.50
N TYR A 99 0.26 -15.97 -6.19
CA TYR A 99 -1.11 -16.46 -6.06
C TYR A 99 -1.71 -16.05 -4.72
N LEU A 100 -2.87 -15.41 -4.77
CA LEU A 100 -3.69 -15.14 -3.59
C LEU A 100 -4.74 -16.22 -3.37
N VAL A 101 -5.40 -16.65 -4.44
CA VAL A 101 -6.41 -17.72 -4.41
C VAL A 101 -6.30 -18.54 -5.68
N GLY A 102 -6.06 -19.81 -5.52
CA GLY A 102 -6.06 -20.77 -6.63
C GLY A 102 -7.48 -21.07 -7.08
N LYS A 103 -7.80 -20.85 -8.33
CA LYS A 103 -9.07 -21.19 -8.94
C LYS A 103 -8.88 -21.84 -10.29
N VAL A 104 -9.64 -22.88 -10.55
CA VAL A 104 -9.69 -23.55 -11.83
C VAL A 104 -11.09 -23.50 -12.42
N THR A 105 -11.17 -23.29 -13.72
CA THR A 105 -12.43 -23.25 -14.47
C THR A 105 -12.43 -24.38 -15.49
N PRO A 106 -13.51 -25.17 -15.62
CA PRO A 106 -13.63 -26.22 -16.63
C PRO A 106 -13.51 -25.66 -18.05
N LYS A 107 -12.73 -26.35 -18.92
CA LYS A 107 -12.60 -26.03 -20.34
C LYS A 107 -13.69 -26.71 -21.15
N GLY A 108 -14.20 -26.03 -22.19
CA GLY A 108 -15.03 -26.64 -23.20
C GLY A 108 -14.20 -27.48 -24.17
N GLU A 109 -14.83 -28.52 -24.80
CA GLU A 109 -14.18 -29.40 -25.79
C GLU A 109 -13.58 -28.65 -27.00
N THR A 110 -14.09 -27.45 -27.30
CA THR A 110 -13.61 -26.60 -28.39
C THR A 110 -12.35 -25.81 -28.07
N GLU A 111 -11.98 -25.71 -26.79
CA GLU A 111 -10.81 -24.92 -26.35
C GLU A 111 -9.55 -25.79 -26.18
N LEU A 112 -9.62 -27.09 -26.47
CA LEU A 112 -8.46 -27.98 -26.39
C LEU A 112 -7.50 -27.73 -27.58
N THR A 113 -6.22 -27.54 -27.23
CA THR A 113 -5.18 -27.49 -28.28
C THR A 113 -5.01 -28.85 -28.95
N PRO A 114 -4.46 -28.90 -30.20
CA PRO A 114 -4.21 -30.19 -30.88
C PRO A 114 -3.35 -31.15 -30.06
N GLU A 115 -2.37 -30.62 -29.29
CA GLU A 115 -1.50 -31.38 -28.41
C GLU A 115 -2.27 -31.97 -27.22
N GLU A 116 -3.17 -31.19 -26.61
CA GLU A 116 -4.01 -31.65 -25.48
C GLU A 116 -5.00 -32.75 -25.96
N ARG A 117 -5.55 -32.63 -27.16
CA ARG A 117 -6.38 -33.69 -27.77
C ARG A 117 -5.61 -34.98 -28.00
N LEU A 118 -4.34 -34.86 -28.42
CA LEU A 118 -3.47 -36.01 -28.66
C LEU A 118 -3.09 -36.69 -27.34
N LEU A 119 -2.76 -35.92 -26.30
CA LEU A 119 -2.47 -36.42 -24.97
C LEU A 119 -3.68 -37.13 -24.36
N ARG A 120 -4.89 -36.61 -24.56
CA ARG A 120 -6.14 -37.24 -24.14
C ARG A 120 -6.35 -38.59 -24.84
N ALA A 121 -6.07 -38.67 -26.13
CA ALA A 121 -6.19 -39.87 -26.87
C ALA A 121 -5.19 -40.97 -26.44
N ILE A 122 -3.99 -40.58 -26.00
CA ILE A 122 -2.91 -41.51 -25.62
C ILE A 122 -3.00 -41.91 -24.16
N PHE A 123 -3.28 -40.98 -23.26
CA PHE A 123 -3.22 -41.19 -21.78
C PHE A 123 -4.58 -41.32 -21.08
N GLY A 124 -5.69 -41.24 -21.83
CA GLY A 124 -7.03 -41.29 -21.27
C GLY A 124 -7.42 -40.04 -20.51
N GLU A 125 -8.55 -40.09 -19.76
CA GLU A 125 -9.19 -38.95 -19.10
C GLU A 125 -8.39 -38.25 -17.95
N LYS A 126 -7.12 -38.54 -17.79
CA LYS A 126 -6.29 -38.00 -16.70
C LYS A 126 -5.74 -36.59 -16.92
N ALA A 127 -5.89 -36.02 -18.12
CA ALA A 127 -5.61 -34.61 -18.32
C ALA A 127 -6.79 -33.80 -17.81
N ARG A 128 -6.71 -33.15 -16.66
CA ARG A 128 -7.77 -32.28 -16.14
C ARG A 128 -8.06 -31.18 -17.16
N GLU A 129 -9.30 -31.15 -17.63
CA GLU A 129 -9.82 -30.17 -18.59
C GLU A 129 -10.14 -28.86 -17.88
N VAL A 130 -9.17 -28.28 -17.20
CA VAL A 130 -9.36 -27.05 -16.45
C VAL A 130 -8.35 -25.99 -16.85
N ARG A 131 -8.76 -24.73 -16.78
CA ARG A 131 -7.91 -23.56 -17.01
C ARG A 131 -7.66 -22.86 -15.69
N ASP A 132 -6.42 -22.41 -15.47
CA ASP A 132 -6.05 -21.54 -14.36
C ASP A 132 -6.74 -20.17 -14.51
N THR A 133 -7.61 -19.84 -13.57
CA THR A 133 -8.30 -18.56 -13.43
C THR A 133 -8.08 -17.98 -12.03
N SER A 134 -6.95 -18.31 -11.43
CA SER A 134 -6.58 -17.90 -10.09
C SER A 134 -6.45 -16.40 -9.95
N LEU A 135 -6.70 -15.91 -8.74
CA LEU A 135 -6.45 -14.54 -8.35
C LEU A 135 -4.97 -14.39 -8.01
N ARG A 136 -4.31 -13.45 -8.68
CA ARG A 136 -2.90 -13.11 -8.44
C ARG A 136 -2.77 -11.66 -8.01
N VAL A 137 -1.68 -11.36 -7.29
CA VAL A 137 -1.32 -10.00 -6.91
C VAL A 137 -1.08 -9.15 -8.17
N PRO A 138 -1.76 -8.00 -8.32
CA PRO A 138 -1.56 -7.10 -9.45
C PRO A 138 -0.14 -6.54 -9.52
N HIS A 139 0.25 -6.06 -10.69
CA HIS A 139 1.53 -5.37 -10.87
C HIS A 139 1.60 -4.10 -10.02
N GLY A 140 2.75 -3.90 -9.35
CA GLY A 140 3.00 -2.72 -8.52
C GLY A 140 2.50 -2.85 -7.07
N GLU A 141 1.85 -3.93 -6.72
CA GLU A 141 1.40 -4.20 -5.36
C GLU A 141 2.32 -5.22 -4.69
N ARG A 142 2.81 -4.88 -3.52
CA ARG A 142 3.61 -5.76 -2.66
C ARG A 142 3.21 -5.49 -1.22
N GLY A 143 2.92 -6.55 -0.47
CA GLY A 143 2.44 -6.36 0.89
C GLY A 143 2.39 -7.64 1.69
N LYS A 144 1.68 -7.56 2.81
CA LYS A 144 1.46 -8.67 3.71
C LYS A 144 -0.04 -8.95 3.84
N VAL A 145 -0.42 -10.22 3.72
CA VAL A 145 -1.80 -10.64 3.93
C VAL A 145 -2.18 -10.49 5.41
N ILE A 146 -3.21 -9.69 5.68
CA ILE A 146 -3.65 -9.40 7.05
C ILE A 146 -4.92 -10.14 7.44
N ASP A 147 -5.80 -10.39 6.47
CA ASP A 147 -7.07 -11.08 6.72
C ASP A 147 -7.55 -11.80 5.46
N VAL A 148 -8.31 -12.87 5.65
CA VAL A 148 -8.95 -13.64 4.58
C VAL A 148 -10.37 -13.98 5.02
N GLN A 149 -11.36 -13.62 4.21
CA GLN A 149 -12.77 -13.93 4.43
C GLN A 149 -13.27 -14.90 3.37
N ILE A 150 -13.80 -16.00 3.82
CA ILE A 150 -14.38 -17.03 2.96
C ILE A 150 -15.89 -17.04 3.19
N LEU A 151 -16.65 -16.77 2.15
CA LEU A 151 -18.10 -16.78 2.16
C LEU A 151 -18.57 -17.94 1.29
N ARG A 152 -19.32 -18.88 1.86
CA ARG A 152 -19.87 -20.03 1.16
C ARG A 152 -21.39 -19.98 1.21
N ARG A 153 -22.02 -20.40 0.12
CA ARG A 153 -23.49 -20.51 0.08
C ARG A 153 -24.02 -21.52 1.08
N ASP A 154 -23.30 -22.62 1.26
CA ASP A 154 -23.66 -23.70 2.20
C ASP A 154 -23.66 -23.23 3.66
N ASP A 155 -22.85 -22.22 3.99
CA ASP A 155 -22.80 -21.62 5.32
C ASP A 155 -23.89 -20.54 5.52
N GLY A 156 -24.80 -20.36 4.56
CA GLY A 156 -25.89 -19.40 4.61
C GLY A 156 -25.50 -17.97 4.24
N ALA A 157 -24.35 -17.78 3.61
CA ALA A 157 -23.95 -16.46 3.13
C ALA A 157 -24.86 -15.98 1.98
N ASP A 158 -25.28 -14.71 2.03
CA ASP A 158 -26.07 -14.09 0.97
C ASP A 158 -25.14 -13.75 -0.23
N LEU A 159 -25.06 -14.68 -1.17
CA LEU A 159 -24.26 -14.58 -2.37
C LEU A 159 -25.13 -14.38 -3.61
N PRO A 160 -24.65 -13.66 -4.64
CA PRO A 160 -25.35 -13.51 -5.90
C PRO A 160 -25.77 -14.86 -6.51
N PRO A 161 -26.84 -14.91 -7.32
CA PRO A 161 -27.25 -16.13 -8.00
C PRO A 161 -26.11 -16.73 -8.84
N GLY A 162 -25.89 -18.04 -8.70
CA GLY A 162 -24.83 -18.75 -9.43
C GLY A 162 -23.42 -18.63 -8.87
N VAL A 163 -23.23 -17.95 -7.73
CA VAL A 163 -21.96 -17.90 -6.98
C VAL A 163 -22.04 -18.89 -5.83
N ASN A 164 -21.13 -19.86 -5.76
CA ASN A 164 -21.07 -20.88 -4.71
C ASN A 164 -20.14 -20.46 -3.57
N GLN A 165 -19.02 -19.82 -3.91
CA GLN A 165 -18.03 -19.37 -2.96
C GLN A 165 -17.45 -18.04 -3.39
N LYS A 166 -17.20 -17.15 -2.40
CA LYS A 166 -16.51 -15.88 -2.57
C LYS A 166 -15.39 -15.78 -1.57
N VAL A 167 -14.20 -15.46 -2.02
CA VAL A 167 -13.02 -15.24 -1.16
C VAL A 167 -12.57 -13.80 -1.31
N ARG A 168 -12.35 -13.14 -0.18
CA ARG A 168 -11.77 -11.80 -0.08
C ARG A 168 -10.46 -11.89 0.66
N VAL A 169 -9.42 -11.35 0.06
CA VAL A 169 -8.07 -11.30 0.65
C VAL A 169 -7.72 -9.84 0.88
N TYR A 170 -7.35 -9.51 2.10
CA TYR A 170 -6.92 -8.17 2.48
C TYR A 170 -5.40 -8.14 2.59
N VAL A 171 -4.77 -7.29 1.77
CA VAL A 171 -3.32 -7.14 1.73
C VAL A 171 -2.94 -5.75 2.24
N ALA A 172 -2.14 -5.69 3.28
CA ALA A 172 -1.56 -4.44 3.78
C ALA A 172 -0.35 -4.07 2.95
N ILE A 173 -0.43 -2.96 2.23
CA ILE A 173 0.62 -2.42 1.36
C ILE A 173 1.23 -1.22 2.06
N GLN A 174 2.52 -1.29 2.36
CA GLN A 174 3.27 -0.17 2.92
C GLN A 174 3.87 0.67 1.78
N ARG A 175 3.53 1.94 1.73
CA ARG A 175 4.05 2.89 0.74
C ARG A 175 4.93 3.92 1.42
N LYS A 176 6.22 3.85 1.14
CA LYS A 176 7.20 4.86 1.56
C LYS A 176 7.12 6.07 0.64
N ILE A 177 7.40 7.23 1.23
CA ILE A 177 7.46 8.49 0.49
C ILE A 177 8.63 8.46 -0.51
N GLN A 178 8.39 8.97 -1.71
CA GLN A 178 9.37 8.98 -2.80
C GLN A 178 9.35 10.29 -3.57
N VAL A 179 10.36 10.51 -4.40
CA VAL A 179 10.41 11.64 -5.35
C VAL A 179 9.20 11.56 -6.29
N GLY A 180 8.53 12.71 -6.49
CA GLY A 180 7.29 12.78 -7.26
C GLY A 180 6.01 12.75 -6.43
N ASP A 181 6.07 12.36 -5.15
CA ASP A 181 4.92 12.38 -4.27
C ASP A 181 4.53 13.82 -3.90
N LYS A 182 3.25 14.03 -3.71
CA LYS A 182 2.68 15.33 -3.37
C LYS A 182 2.48 15.45 -1.87
N LEU A 183 3.02 16.51 -1.31
CA LEU A 183 2.81 16.91 0.09
C LEU A 183 2.00 18.19 0.20
N SER A 184 1.32 18.36 1.31
CA SER A 184 0.64 19.61 1.65
C SER A 184 0.80 19.95 3.13
N GLY A 185 0.84 21.25 3.43
CA GLY A 185 0.72 21.75 4.79
C GLY A 185 -0.74 22.00 5.16
N ARG A 186 -0.94 22.64 6.33
CA ARG A 186 -2.27 22.95 6.89
C ARG A 186 -2.89 24.24 6.36
N HIS A 187 -2.18 25.01 5.55
CA HIS A 187 -2.56 26.37 5.15
C HIS A 187 -2.74 26.51 3.64
N GLY A 188 -3.07 25.42 2.94
CA GLY A 188 -3.27 25.43 1.49
C GLY A 188 -1.98 25.41 0.66
N ASN A 189 -0.81 25.35 1.31
CA ASN A 189 0.46 25.14 0.65
C ASN A 189 0.61 23.67 0.25
N LYS A 190 0.98 23.42 -0.98
CA LYS A 190 1.16 22.09 -1.57
C LYS A 190 2.37 22.09 -2.49
N GLY A 191 3.01 20.97 -2.60
CA GLY A 191 4.14 20.81 -3.48
C GLY A 191 4.48 19.36 -3.76
N VAL A 192 5.42 19.15 -4.67
CA VAL A 192 5.88 17.82 -5.10
C VAL A 192 7.33 17.64 -4.67
N ILE A 193 7.65 16.47 -4.14
CA ILE A 193 9.02 16.13 -3.74
C ILE A 193 9.89 16.05 -4.98
N SER A 194 10.89 16.92 -5.04
CA SER A 194 11.87 16.96 -6.13
C SER A 194 13.13 16.16 -5.80
N LYS A 195 13.54 16.16 -4.53
CA LYS A 195 14.77 15.51 -4.10
C LYS A 195 14.69 15.05 -2.65
N ILE A 196 15.33 13.92 -2.38
CA ILE A 196 15.57 13.40 -1.04
C ILE A 196 17.07 13.53 -0.79
N LEU A 197 17.45 14.25 0.26
CA LEU A 197 18.84 14.48 0.63
C LEU A 197 19.23 13.62 1.82
N PRO A 198 20.47 13.12 1.86
CA PRO A 198 21.06 12.56 3.07
C PRO A 198 20.97 13.55 4.24
N VAL A 199 20.93 13.04 5.46
CA VAL A 199 20.81 13.88 6.65
C VAL A 199 21.98 14.85 6.79
N GLU A 200 23.17 14.44 6.37
CA GLU A 200 24.41 15.19 6.43
C GLU A 200 24.42 16.41 5.48
N ASP A 201 23.66 16.32 4.39
CA ASP A 201 23.55 17.39 3.38
C ASP A 201 22.40 18.36 3.68
N MET A 202 21.60 18.08 4.72
CA MET A 202 20.51 18.96 5.13
C MET A 202 21.04 20.12 5.96
N PRO A 203 20.48 21.35 5.78
CA PRO A 203 20.72 22.44 6.71
C PRO A 203 20.35 22.05 8.14
N TYR A 204 21.03 22.61 9.10
CA TYR A 204 20.82 22.32 10.52
C TYR A 204 20.68 23.59 11.34
N MET A 205 20.03 23.47 12.47
CA MET A 205 19.86 24.56 13.45
C MET A 205 21.13 24.73 14.30
N GLU A 206 21.19 25.78 15.08
CA GLU A 206 22.32 26.06 16.00
C GLU A 206 22.60 24.94 17.01
N ASP A 207 21.55 24.18 17.37
CA ASP A 207 21.63 23.01 18.26
C ASP A 207 22.09 21.72 17.54
N GLY A 208 22.36 21.79 16.23
CA GLY A 208 22.79 20.67 15.42
C GLY A 208 21.65 19.79 14.87
N ARG A 209 20.38 20.10 15.12
CA ARG A 209 19.25 19.36 14.53
C ARG A 209 19.09 19.65 13.05
N PRO A 210 19.11 18.64 12.17
CA PRO A 210 18.89 18.85 10.75
C PRO A 210 17.42 19.18 10.47
N LEU A 211 17.17 19.94 9.40
CA LEU A 211 15.83 20.19 8.90
C LEU A 211 15.24 18.92 8.28
N ASP A 212 13.92 18.77 8.38
CA ASP A 212 13.19 17.68 7.74
C ASP A 212 12.74 18.01 6.33
N ILE A 213 12.32 19.27 6.12
CA ILE A 213 11.77 19.76 4.86
C ILE A 213 12.32 21.16 4.55
N MET A 214 12.62 21.39 3.28
CA MET A 214 12.94 22.71 2.77
C MET A 214 11.90 23.16 1.75
N LEU A 215 11.30 24.31 1.99
CA LEU A 215 10.32 24.96 1.15
C LEU A 215 10.86 26.29 0.60
N SER A 216 10.45 26.62 -0.62
CA SER A 216 10.79 27.92 -1.20
C SER A 216 9.96 29.04 -0.55
N PRO A 217 10.59 30.12 -0.08
CA PRO A 217 9.87 31.27 0.44
C PRO A 217 9.15 32.08 -0.65
N LEU A 218 9.52 31.92 -1.91
CA LEU A 218 9.00 32.71 -3.03
C LEU A 218 7.51 32.46 -3.32
N GLY A 219 7.01 31.28 -2.98
CA GLY A 219 5.59 30.95 -3.15
C GLY A 219 4.66 31.52 -2.11
N VAL A 220 5.18 32.05 -0.99
CA VAL A 220 4.37 32.51 0.15
C VAL A 220 3.72 33.87 -0.11
N PRO A 221 4.44 34.94 -0.56
CA PRO A 221 3.86 36.26 -0.74
C PRO A 221 2.78 36.31 -1.83
N SER A 222 3.02 35.65 -2.95
CA SER A 222 2.11 35.65 -4.10
C SER A 222 0.77 34.98 -3.82
N ARG A 223 0.75 34.01 -2.92
CA ARG A 223 -0.47 33.22 -2.59
C ARG A 223 -1.20 33.70 -1.35
N MET A 224 -0.62 34.64 -0.61
CA MET A 224 -1.23 35.23 0.58
C MET A 224 -1.67 34.22 1.64
N ASN A 225 -0.97 33.09 1.76
CA ASN A 225 -1.24 32.06 2.78
C ASN A 225 -0.72 32.53 4.15
N LEU A 226 -1.38 33.49 4.77
CA LEU A 226 -0.94 34.10 6.02
C LEU A 226 -0.79 33.10 7.17
N GLY A 227 -1.55 32.02 7.17
CA GLY A 227 -1.44 30.95 8.16
C GLY A 227 -0.05 30.33 8.26
N GLN A 228 0.70 30.18 7.16
CA GLN A 228 2.08 29.69 7.17
C GLN A 228 3.01 30.60 7.93
N ILE A 229 2.87 31.92 7.78
CA ILE A 229 3.69 32.91 8.46
C ILE A 229 3.43 32.88 9.94
N LEU A 230 2.14 32.84 10.34
CA LEU A 230 1.76 32.73 11.75
C LEU A 230 2.25 31.42 12.37
N GLU A 231 2.17 30.32 11.65
CA GLU A 231 2.68 29.01 12.09
C GLU A 231 4.20 29.06 12.28
N THR A 232 4.94 29.68 11.37
CA THR A 232 6.39 29.83 11.46
C THR A 232 6.79 30.66 12.70
N HIS A 233 6.11 31.78 12.93
CA HIS A 233 6.37 32.61 14.13
C HIS A 233 6.06 31.88 15.42
N LEU A 234 4.93 31.16 15.49
CA LEU A 234 4.56 30.36 16.65
C LEU A 234 5.55 29.21 16.88
N GLY A 235 5.93 28.50 15.82
CA GLY A 235 6.90 27.41 15.87
C GLY A 235 8.25 27.87 16.39
N LEU A 236 8.77 29.00 15.90
CA LEU A 236 10.01 29.59 16.39
C LEU A 236 9.92 30.00 17.87
N SER A 237 8.80 30.61 18.26
CA SER A 237 8.55 30.95 19.65
C SER A 237 8.54 29.72 20.57
N LEU A 238 7.88 28.64 20.14
CA LEU A 238 7.81 27.40 20.91
C LEU A 238 9.17 26.70 21.05
N ILE A 239 10.02 26.73 20.04
CA ILE A 239 11.39 26.19 20.12
C ILE A 239 12.17 26.92 21.21
N HIS A 240 12.07 28.23 21.32
CA HIS A 240 12.76 29.01 22.33
C HIS A 240 12.14 28.94 23.72
N ILE A 241 10.83 28.73 23.84
CA ILE A 241 10.12 28.69 25.10
C ILE A 241 10.14 27.29 25.74
N SER A 242 10.01 26.25 24.96
CA SER A 242 9.87 24.88 25.47
C SER A 242 11.19 24.25 25.94
N GLU A 243 12.32 24.67 25.40
CA GLU A 243 13.62 24.13 25.84
C GLU A 243 14.03 24.60 27.25
N PRO A 244 13.90 25.90 27.62
CA PRO A 244 14.22 26.33 28.97
C PRO A 244 13.22 25.91 30.04
N THR A 245 12.01 25.55 29.66
CA THR A 245 10.93 25.20 30.61
C THR A 245 10.72 23.71 30.78
N ARG A 246 11.64 22.85 30.34
CA ARG A 246 11.61 21.47 30.82
C ARG A 246 11.62 21.50 32.34
N PRO A 247 10.52 21.13 33.02
CA PRO A 247 10.50 21.15 34.45
C PRO A 247 11.63 20.27 34.93
N PHE A 248 12.48 20.85 35.79
CA PHE A 248 13.33 20.04 36.61
C PHE A 248 12.43 18.98 37.25
N ASN A 249 12.70 17.71 37.01
CA ASN A 249 12.11 16.65 37.80
C ASN A 249 12.42 16.96 39.27
N ILE A 250 11.45 17.52 39.96
CA ILE A 250 11.44 17.52 41.39
C ILE A 250 11.07 16.10 41.78
N SER A 251 12.08 15.38 42.18
CA SER A 251 12.01 14.06 42.81
C SER A 251 11.10 14.05 44.04
#